data_cc7b750bfeaf7035c5036bfa42dedeec
#
_entry.id   cc7b750bfeaf7035c5036bfa42dedeec
#
_cell.length_a   1.000
_cell.length_b   1.000
_cell.length_c   1.000
_cell.angle_alpha   90.00
_cell.angle_beta   90.00
_cell.angle_gamma   90.00
#
_symmetry.space_group_name_H-M   'P 1'
#
loop_
_entity.id
_entity.type
_entity.pdbx_description
1 polymer ?
#
loop_
_entity_poly.entity_id
_entity_poly.type
_entity_poly.pdbx_seq_one_letter_code
_entity_poly.pdbx_strand_id
1 'polypeptide(L)'
;MSRLGAVIVNRDPKVRGPYTAFADVAGAYERGRPEYPEDAVRWLVGDEPRDVVDLGAGTGKLTRALVALGHRVTAVEPLDEMRAELHAVVPDARALAGRAEAMPLPDASADVVASAQAFHWFDHDAALPEIARVLRPGGGLALVWNSRDDRDPWMAQLSAIIGNETIEESDVVPILQDSGLFGPVETARFSFVQVRDRESLLDLVLSRSYCAKLPLSEREPVLDAVARLYDDTAGGEGVRLAYVTECFRTHRSA
;
A
#
# COMPACT_ATOMS: atom_id res chain seq x y z
N MET A 1 8.56 -34.28 -15.88
CA MET A 1 8.78 -33.55 -14.61
C MET A 1 9.83 -32.49 -14.84
N SER A 2 9.42 -31.33 -15.33
CA SER A 2 10.29 -30.19 -15.59
C SER A 2 10.35 -29.35 -14.31
N ARG A 3 11.57 -29.16 -13.78
CA ARG A 3 11.83 -28.27 -12.65
C ARG A 3 11.62 -26.83 -13.16
N LEU A 4 10.49 -26.23 -12.86
CA LEU A 4 10.36 -24.77 -12.87
C LEU A 4 11.30 -24.24 -11.77
N GLY A 5 12.44 -23.71 -12.20
CA GLY A 5 13.35 -23.04 -11.29
C GLY A 5 12.60 -21.88 -10.63
N ALA A 6 12.54 -21.87 -9.31
CA ALA A 6 12.03 -20.75 -8.55
C ALA A 6 12.78 -19.49 -9.02
N VAL A 7 12.06 -18.51 -9.55
CA VAL A 7 12.59 -17.17 -9.77
C VAL A 7 12.86 -16.61 -8.37
N ILE A 8 14.12 -16.71 -7.93
CA ILE A 8 14.57 -16.17 -6.66
C ILE A 8 14.50 -14.65 -6.80
N VAL A 9 13.44 -14.06 -6.31
CA VAL A 9 13.35 -12.60 -6.11
C VAL A 9 14.41 -12.25 -5.07
N ASN A 10 15.42 -11.52 -5.51
CA ASN A 10 16.53 -11.07 -4.66
C ASN A 10 15.97 -10.22 -3.51
N ARG A 11 16.03 -10.74 -2.27
CA ARG A 11 15.54 -10.10 -1.05
C ARG A 11 16.53 -9.06 -0.48
N ASP A 12 17.37 -8.45 -1.31
CA ASP A 12 18.26 -7.40 -0.83
C ASP A 12 17.47 -6.12 -0.58
N PRO A 13 17.25 -5.72 0.69
CA PRO A 13 16.53 -4.49 1.02
C PRO A 13 17.26 -3.23 0.53
N LYS A 14 18.50 -3.34 0.05
CA LYS A 14 19.29 -2.25 -0.53
C LYS A 14 19.01 -2.02 -2.03
N VAL A 15 18.31 -2.93 -2.70
CA VAL A 15 17.86 -2.75 -4.10
C VAL A 15 16.44 -2.20 -4.13
N ARG A 16 16.19 -1.12 -3.42
CA ARG A 16 15.01 -0.28 -3.62
C ARG A 16 15.22 0.51 -4.90
N GLY A 17 14.76 -0.01 -6.03
CA GLY A 17 14.72 0.77 -7.26
C GLY A 17 13.78 1.97 -7.10
N PRO A 18 13.95 3.03 -7.91
CA PRO A 18 13.19 4.25 -7.75
C PRO A 18 11.67 3.97 -7.83
N TYR A 19 10.90 4.61 -6.94
CA TYR A 19 9.44 4.60 -6.93
C TYR A 19 8.82 5.04 -8.28
N THR A 20 9.60 5.69 -9.14
CA THR A 20 9.24 6.09 -10.52
C THR A 20 8.81 4.93 -11.43
N ALA A 21 9.10 3.67 -11.09
CA ALA A 21 8.64 2.51 -11.86
C ALA A 21 7.11 2.34 -11.87
N PHE A 22 6.39 3.04 -10.99
CA PHE A 22 4.93 2.97 -10.94
C PHE A 22 4.22 3.93 -11.92
N ALA A 23 4.91 4.93 -12.47
CA ALA A 23 4.33 5.88 -13.42
C ALA A 23 3.70 5.16 -14.63
N ASP A 24 4.41 4.21 -15.23
CA ASP A 24 3.99 3.48 -16.43
C ASP A 24 2.85 2.46 -16.17
N VAL A 25 2.51 2.17 -14.92
CA VAL A 25 1.54 1.14 -14.53
C VAL A 25 0.41 1.66 -13.63
N ALA A 26 0.21 2.99 -13.56
CA ALA A 26 -0.79 3.59 -12.67
C ALA A 26 -2.21 3.01 -12.88
N GLY A 27 -2.66 2.83 -14.11
CA GLY A 27 -3.96 2.22 -14.42
C GLY A 27 -4.06 0.74 -13.99
N ALA A 28 -3.01 -0.07 -14.22
CA ALA A 28 -2.98 -1.45 -13.73
C ALA A 28 -2.90 -1.50 -12.19
N TYR A 29 -2.20 -0.54 -11.58
CA TYR A 29 -2.14 -0.40 -10.13
C TYR A 29 -3.54 -0.13 -9.56
N GLU A 30 -4.29 0.81 -10.13
CA GLU A 30 -5.65 1.13 -9.67
C GLU A 30 -6.59 -0.07 -9.80
N ARG A 31 -6.61 -0.77 -10.93
CA ARG A 31 -7.47 -1.95 -11.13
C ARG A 31 -7.02 -3.17 -10.32
N GLY A 32 -5.72 -3.39 -10.23
CA GLY A 32 -5.14 -4.62 -9.67
C GLY A 32 -5.04 -4.64 -8.16
N ARG A 33 -4.65 -3.53 -7.51
CA ARG A 33 -4.40 -3.54 -6.06
C ARG A 33 -5.68 -3.66 -5.24
N PRO A 34 -5.63 -4.39 -4.09
CA PRO A 34 -6.79 -4.51 -3.21
C PRO A 34 -7.17 -3.19 -2.56
N GLU A 35 -8.46 -3.05 -2.26
CA GLU A 35 -9.00 -2.00 -1.41
C GLU A 35 -8.67 -2.27 0.07
N TYR A 36 -8.91 -1.28 0.93
CA TYR A 36 -8.77 -1.45 2.38
C TYR A 36 -10.14 -1.70 3.00
N PRO A 37 -10.26 -2.72 3.89
CA PRO A 37 -11.50 -2.96 4.64
C PRO A 37 -11.91 -1.71 5.43
N GLU A 38 -13.20 -1.41 5.42
CA GLU A 38 -13.73 -0.24 6.12
C GLU A 38 -13.39 -0.26 7.61
N ASP A 39 -13.53 -1.43 8.25
CA ASP A 39 -13.19 -1.61 9.67
C ASP A 39 -11.71 -1.31 9.96
N ALA A 40 -10.81 -1.65 9.03
CA ALA A 40 -9.38 -1.33 9.15
C ALA A 40 -9.17 0.19 9.08
N VAL A 41 -9.81 0.86 8.12
CA VAL A 41 -9.69 2.32 7.97
C VAL A 41 -10.28 3.04 9.18
N ARG A 42 -11.45 2.62 9.68
CA ARG A 42 -12.05 3.15 10.92
C ARG A 42 -11.14 2.97 12.13
N TRP A 43 -10.52 1.80 12.26
CA TRP A 43 -9.58 1.56 13.35
C TRP A 43 -8.37 2.50 13.28
N LEU A 44 -7.86 2.79 12.07
CA LEU A 44 -6.69 3.65 11.85
C LEU A 44 -6.96 5.12 12.20
N VAL A 45 -8.10 5.66 11.78
CA VAL A 45 -8.35 7.11 11.81
C VAL A 45 -9.54 7.51 12.70
N GLY A 46 -10.37 6.56 13.16
CA GLY A 46 -11.59 6.80 13.95
C GLY A 46 -12.80 7.12 13.06
N ASP A 47 -13.95 7.31 13.72
CA ASP A 47 -15.26 7.53 13.07
C ASP A 47 -15.59 9.02 12.87
N GLU A 48 -15.01 9.89 13.68
CA GLU A 48 -15.31 11.32 13.64
C GLU A 48 -14.56 12.00 12.49
N PRO A 49 -15.20 12.94 11.76
CA PRO A 49 -14.54 13.68 10.68
C PRO A 49 -13.25 14.38 11.14
N ARG A 50 -12.15 14.14 10.44
CA ARG A 50 -10.81 14.64 10.76
C ARG A 50 -10.14 15.25 9.54
N ASP A 51 -9.12 16.08 9.75
CA ASP A 51 -8.17 16.50 8.73
C ASP A 51 -7.10 15.40 8.59
N VAL A 52 -7.17 14.64 7.51
CA VAL A 52 -6.28 13.50 7.27
C VAL A 52 -5.36 13.80 6.09
N VAL A 53 -4.06 13.57 6.28
CA VAL A 53 -3.09 13.54 5.18
C VAL A 53 -2.90 12.08 4.76
N ASP A 54 -3.16 11.76 3.50
CA ASP A 54 -2.79 10.47 2.88
C ASP A 54 -1.42 10.65 2.22
N LEU A 55 -0.37 10.10 2.83
CA LEU A 55 1.03 10.30 2.47
C LEU A 55 1.55 9.14 1.62
N GLY A 56 2.02 9.46 0.41
CA GLY A 56 2.32 8.46 -0.61
C GLY A 56 1.01 7.87 -1.16
N ALA A 57 0.05 8.74 -1.48
CA ALA A 57 -1.33 8.36 -1.78
C ALA A 57 -1.50 7.50 -3.04
N GLY A 58 -0.50 7.50 -3.93
CA GLY A 58 -0.55 6.74 -5.19
C GLY A 58 -1.77 7.14 -6.03
N THR A 59 -2.54 6.15 -6.47
CA THR A 59 -3.78 6.35 -7.25
C THR A 59 -5.00 6.69 -6.37
N GLY A 60 -4.84 6.82 -5.04
CA GLY A 60 -5.89 7.27 -4.14
C GLY A 60 -6.75 6.18 -3.50
N LYS A 61 -6.30 4.94 -3.41
CA LYS A 61 -7.09 3.86 -2.80
C LYS A 61 -7.43 4.12 -1.34
N LEU A 62 -6.45 4.53 -0.53
CA LEU A 62 -6.73 4.92 0.85
C LEU A 62 -7.48 6.26 0.90
N THR A 63 -7.11 7.23 0.07
CA THR A 63 -7.81 8.52 -0.07
C THR A 63 -9.30 8.32 -0.26
N ARG A 64 -9.71 7.45 -1.20
CA ARG A 64 -11.12 7.14 -1.48
C ARG A 64 -11.83 6.57 -0.26
N ALA A 65 -11.21 5.63 0.44
CA ALA A 65 -11.78 5.03 1.64
C ALA A 65 -11.97 6.06 2.77
N LEU A 66 -10.98 6.96 2.96
CA LEU A 66 -11.04 8.03 3.95
C LEU A 66 -12.14 9.06 3.63
N VAL A 67 -12.25 9.46 2.36
CA VAL A 67 -13.31 10.40 1.92
C VAL A 67 -14.70 9.77 2.09
N ALA A 68 -14.86 8.49 1.76
CA ALA A 68 -16.13 7.77 1.95
C ALA A 68 -16.55 7.69 3.42
N LEU A 69 -15.61 7.73 4.36
CA LEU A 69 -15.87 7.81 5.80
C LEU A 69 -16.14 9.25 6.31
N GLY A 70 -16.10 10.23 5.43
CA GLY A 70 -16.41 11.63 5.76
C GLY A 70 -15.22 12.45 6.28
N HIS A 71 -13.98 11.97 6.12
CA HIS A 71 -12.79 12.73 6.48
C HIS A 71 -12.46 13.79 5.41
N ARG A 72 -11.84 14.89 5.84
CA ARG A 72 -11.25 15.89 4.93
C ARG A 72 -9.84 15.45 4.58
N VAL A 73 -9.63 15.00 3.33
CA VAL A 73 -8.38 14.36 2.94
C VAL A 73 -7.53 15.29 2.07
N THR A 74 -6.27 15.43 2.46
CA THR A 74 -5.21 15.98 1.60
C THR A 74 -4.26 14.85 1.24
N ALA A 75 -4.26 14.46 -0.04
CA ALA A 75 -3.36 13.46 -0.59
C ALA A 75 -2.02 14.10 -0.97
N VAL A 76 -0.90 13.50 -0.56
CA VAL A 76 0.46 13.92 -0.92
C VAL A 76 1.13 12.79 -1.69
N GLU A 77 1.46 13.05 -2.96
CA GLU A 77 2.04 12.05 -3.87
C GLU A 77 3.08 12.72 -4.80
N PRO A 78 4.31 12.21 -4.92
CA PRO A 78 5.33 12.83 -5.75
C PRO A 78 5.13 12.63 -7.26
N LEU A 79 4.50 11.53 -7.72
CA LEU A 79 4.39 11.19 -9.13
C LEU A 79 3.18 11.86 -9.79
N ASP A 80 3.40 12.56 -10.90
CA ASP A 80 2.34 13.27 -11.64
C ASP A 80 1.29 12.31 -12.18
N GLU A 81 1.70 11.16 -12.70
CA GLU A 81 0.83 10.14 -13.28
C GLU A 81 -0.09 9.53 -12.22
N MET A 82 0.44 9.27 -11.03
CA MET A 82 -0.35 8.77 -9.90
C MET A 82 -1.34 9.82 -9.42
N ARG A 83 -0.93 11.09 -9.31
CA ARG A 83 -1.84 12.18 -8.93
C ARG A 83 -2.94 12.42 -9.96
N ALA A 84 -2.63 12.27 -11.25
CA ALA A 84 -3.63 12.38 -12.31
C ALA A 84 -4.71 11.30 -12.18
N GLU A 85 -4.31 10.05 -11.91
CA GLU A 85 -5.24 8.94 -11.65
C GLU A 85 -6.04 9.19 -10.37
N LEU A 86 -5.37 9.60 -9.27
CA LEU A 86 -6.04 9.96 -8.02
C LEU A 86 -7.12 11.02 -8.25
N HIS A 87 -6.81 12.08 -9.00
CA HIS A 87 -7.78 13.13 -9.29
C HIS A 87 -8.98 12.62 -10.12
N ALA A 88 -8.75 11.66 -11.02
CA ALA A 88 -9.80 11.04 -11.81
C ALA A 88 -10.75 10.19 -10.95
N VAL A 89 -10.21 9.45 -9.97
CA VAL A 89 -11.02 8.52 -9.13
C VAL A 89 -11.55 9.15 -7.85
N VAL A 90 -10.92 10.21 -7.34
CA VAL A 90 -11.34 10.94 -6.11
C VAL A 90 -11.26 12.45 -6.34
N PRO A 91 -12.13 13.04 -7.19
CA PRO A 91 -12.06 14.45 -7.56
C PRO A 91 -12.25 15.42 -6.40
N ASP A 92 -12.92 15.00 -5.34
CA ASP A 92 -13.16 15.80 -4.13
C ASP A 92 -11.96 15.85 -3.17
N ALA A 93 -10.93 15.03 -3.39
CA ALA A 93 -9.72 15.07 -2.56
C ALA A 93 -8.75 16.13 -3.09
N ARG A 94 -8.14 16.88 -2.17
CA ARG A 94 -7.05 17.78 -2.49
C ARG A 94 -5.77 16.98 -2.70
N ALA A 95 -5.26 16.93 -3.95
CA ALA A 95 -3.99 16.26 -4.26
C ALA A 95 -2.85 17.28 -4.40
N LEU A 96 -1.73 17.04 -3.72
CA LEU A 96 -0.55 17.89 -3.71
C LEU A 96 0.68 17.11 -4.18
N ALA A 97 1.54 17.77 -4.98
CA ALA A 97 2.86 17.27 -5.29
C ALA A 97 3.75 17.42 -4.06
N GLY A 98 4.29 16.32 -3.54
CA GLY A 98 5.14 16.35 -2.35
C GLY A 98 5.69 14.98 -2.01
N ARG A 99 6.66 14.98 -1.08
CA ARG A 99 7.33 13.78 -0.58
C ARG A 99 7.17 13.72 0.93
N ALA A 100 7.38 12.54 1.50
CA ALA A 100 7.30 12.34 2.95
C ALA A 100 8.33 13.18 3.72
N GLU A 101 9.48 13.42 3.11
CA GLU A 101 10.58 14.19 3.67
C GLU A 101 10.39 15.70 3.59
N ALA A 102 9.42 16.18 2.77
CA ALA A 102 9.11 17.60 2.58
C ALA A 102 7.67 17.75 2.08
N MET A 103 6.72 17.79 2.98
CA MET A 103 5.30 17.97 2.66
C MET A 103 4.96 19.45 2.47
N PRO A 104 4.24 19.84 1.39
CA PRO A 104 3.83 21.22 1.18
C PRO A 104 2.63 21.61 2.06
N LEU A 105 2.75 21.38 3.36
CA LEU A 105 1.71 21.57 4.37
C LEU A 105 2.24 22.40 5.55
N PRO A 106 1.38 23.23 6.16
CA PRO A 106 1.74 23.97 7.37
C PRO A 106 2.01 23.04 8.56
N ASP A 107 2.73 23.56 9.55
CA ASP A 107 2.86 22.92 10.86
C ASP A 107 1.49 22.73 11.50
N ALA A 108 1.31 21.65 12.25
CA ALA A 108 0.12 21.35 13.04
C ALA A 108 -1.19 21.49 12.22
N SER A 109 -1.20 21.03 10.97
CA SER A 109 -2.34 21.16 10.06
C SER A 109 -3.19 19.90 9.93
N ALA A 110 -2.72 18.74 10.38
CA ALA A 110 -3.43 17.46 10.30
C ALA A 110 -3.71 16.84 11.67
N ASP A 111 -4.88 16.18 11.79
CA ASP A 111 -5.21 15.35 12.94
C ASP A 111 -4.57 13.96 12.82
N VAL A 112 -4.48 13.46 11.57
CA VAL A 112 -3.87 12.16 11.27
C VAL A 112 -3.03 12.29 10.00
N VAL A 113 -1.84 11.69 10.00
CA VAL A 113 -1.10 11.33 8.79
C VAL A 113 -1.23 9.83 8.61
N ALA A 114 -1.83 9.41 7.50
CA ALA A 114 -1.99 8.02 7.12
C ALA A 114 -1.07 7.68 5.94
N SER A 115 -0.51 6.47 5.90
CA SER A 115 0.27 6.00 4.76
C SER A 115 -0.03 4.53 4.47
N ALA A 116 -0.38 4.25 3.22
CA ALA A 116 -0.77 2.92 2.77
C ALA A 116 0.24 2.36 1.77
N GLN A 117 0.87 1.23 2.08
CA GLN A 117 1.83 0.55 1.20
C GLN A 117 3.04 1.43 0.79
N ALA A 118 3.32 2.56 1.48
CA ALA A 118 4.32 3.52 1.04
C ALA A 118 5.44 3.78 2.05
N PHE A 119 5.20 3.62 3.34
CA PHE A 119 6.14 3.97 4.41
C PHE A 119 7.54 3.38 4.23
N HIS A 120 7.66 2.17 3.71
CA HIS A 120 8.95 1.52 3.45
C HIS A 120 9.78 2.16 2.32
N TRP A 121 9.21 3.14 1.58
CA TRP A 121 9.93 3.93 0.58
C TRP A 121 10.54 5.22 1.12
N PHE A 122 10.13 5.63 2.34
CA PHE A 122 10.52 6.91 2.92
C PHE A 122 11.94 6.85 3.49
N ASP A 123 12.64 7.96 3.44
CA ASP A 123 13.80 8.22 4.28
C ASP A 123 13.27 8.54 5.69
N HIS A 124 13.28 7.56 6.58
CA HIS A 124 12.66 7.67 7.89
C HIS A 124 13.29 8.75 8.76
N ASP A 125 14.60 8.99 8.62
CA ASP A 125 15.31 10.03 9.39
C ASP A 125 14.83 11.44 9.03
N ALA A 126 14.41 11.67 7.79
CA ALA A 126 13.84 12.92 7.32
C ALA A 126 12.31 12.95 7.38
N ALA A 127 11.64 11.82 7.08
CA ALA A 127 10.19 11.75 6.98
C ALA A 127 9.50 11.81 8.35
N LEU A 128 10.02 11.14 9.38
CA LEU A 128 9.37 11.10 10.70
C LEU A 128 9.30 12.47 11.38
N PRO A 129 10.38 13.30 11.40
CA PRO A 129 10.29 14.68 11.86
C PRO A 129 9.29 15.53 11.07
N GLU A 130 9.22 15.34 9.76
CA GLU A 130 8.30 16.07 8.89
C GLU A 130 6.83 15.65 9.14
N ILE A 131 6.56 14.36 9.33
CA ILE A 131 5.25 13.86 9.75
C ILE A 131 4.87 14.47 11.11
N ALA A 132 5.78 14.45 12.07
CA ALA A 132 5.54 15.05 13.39
C ALA A 132 5.29 16.57 13.29
N ARG A 133 5.97 17.30 12.40
CA ARG A 133 5.74 18.73 12.17
C ARG A 133 4.32 19.02 11.69
N VAL A 134 3.83 18.24 10.73
CA VAL A 134 2.50 18.40 10.12
C VAL A 134 1.38 18.01 11.07
N LEU A 135 1.60 17.02 11.93
CA LEU A 135 0.62 16.59 12.92
C LEU A 135 0.40 17.66 13.99
N ARG A 136 -0.88 17.88 14.36
CA ARG A 136 -1.24 18.63 15.55
C ARG A 136 -0.69 17.96 16.81
N PRO A 137 -0.51 18.68 17.94
CA PRO A 137 -0.20 18.03 19.22
C PRO A 137 -1.20 16.90 19.53
N GLY A 138 -0.68 15.69 19.81
CA GLY A 138 -1.52 14.51 20.04
C GLY A 138 -2.13 13.90 18.77
N GLY A 139 -1.81 14.41 17.59
CA GLY A 139 -2.22 13.84 16.31
C GLY A 139 -1.62 12.45 16.05
N GLY A 140 -2.27 11.66 15.20
CA GLY A 140 -1.94 10.26 14.95
C GLY A 140 -1.14 10.01 13.68
N LEU A 141 -0.22 9.05 13.73
CA LEU A 141 0.37 8.41 12.55
C LEU A 141 -0.26 7.03 12.37
N ALA A 142 -0.79 6.75 11.19
CA ALA A 142 -1.48 5.51 10.83
C ALA A 142 -0.83 4.87 9.60
N LEU A 143 -0.40 3.61 9.72
CA LEU A 143 0.24 2.89 8.63
C LEU A 143 -0.53 1.62 8.31
N VAL A 144 -0.64 1.27 7.03
CA VAL A 144 -1.43 0.11 6.60
C VAL A 144 -0.82 -0.60 5.40
N TRP A 145 -0.86 -1.94 5.47
CA TRP A 145 -0.49 -2.83 4.36
C TRP A 145 -1.53 -3.91 4.15
N ASN A 146 -1.75 -4.27 2.91
CA ASN A 146 -2.46 -5.49 2.53
C ASN A 146 -1.44 -6.56 2.16
N SER A 147 -1.35 -7.61 2.95
CA SER A 147 -0.52 -8.78 2.73
C SER A 147 -1.38 -9.94 2.24
N ARG A 148 -0.84 -10.79 1.35
CA ARG A 148 -1.49 -12.03 0.96
C ARG A 148 -1.49 -13.00 2.13
N ASP A 149 -2.61 -13.69 2.34
CA ASP A 149 -2.71 -14.72 3.37
C ASP A 149 -2.29 -16.09 2.79
N ASP A 150 -1.00 -16.42 2.93
CA ASP A 150 -0.44 -17.67 2.42
C ASP A 150 -0.91 -18.92 3.20
N ARG A 151 -1.76 -18.76 4.23
CA ARG A 151 -2.49 -19.88 4.85
C ARG A 151 -3.57 -20.43 3.92
N ASP A 152 -4.05 -19.61 3.00
CA ASP A 152 -4.90 -20.05 1.89
C ASP A 152 -4.03 -20.78 0.85
N PRO A 153 -4.38 -22.04 0.46
CA PRO A 153 -3.55 -22.83 -0.45
C PRO A 153 -3.40 -22.23 -1.84
N TRP A 154 -4.39 -21.51 -2.34
CA TRP A 154 -4.32 -20.84 -3.63
C TRP A 154 -3.39 -19.63 -3.57
N MET A 155 -3.51 -18.83 -2.50
CA MET A 155 -2.62 -17.69 -2.27
C MET A 155 -1.17 -18.13 -2.10
N ALA A 156 -0.90 -19.25 -1.44
CA ALA A 156 0.44 -19.83 -1.32
C ALA A 156 1.03 -20.18 -2.70
N GLN A 157 0.22 -20.74 -3.61
CA GLN A 157 0.65 -21.03 -4.98
C GLN A 157 0.94 -19.76 -5.77
N LEU A 158 0.06 -18.75 -5.68
CA LEU A 158 0.30 -17.46 -6.29
C LEU A 158 1.59 -16.83 -5.76
N SER A 159 1.78 -16.84 -4.44
CA SER A 159 2.98 -16.30 -3.78
C SER A 159 4.26 -17.05 -4.17
N ALA A 160 4.18 -18.35 -4.46
CA ALA A 160 5.32 -19.11 -4.98
C ALA A 160 5.73 -18.66 -6.40
N ILE A 161 4.79 -18.16 -7.20
CA ILE A 161 5.07 -17.63 -8.55
C ILE A 161 5.61 -16.21 -8.48
N ILE A 162 4.93 -15.33 -7.70
CA ILE A 162 5.16 -13.89 -7.73
C ILE A 162 5.89 -13.34 -6.50
N GLY A 163 6.39 -14.18 -5.62
CA GLY A 163 6.96 -13.78 -4.33
C GLY A 163 5.90 -13.23 -3.37
N ASN A 164 6.16 -13.26 -2.08
CA ASN A 164 5.33 -12.60 -1.06
C ASN A 164 6.16 -11.55 -0.32
N GLU A 165 5.65 -10.34 -0.26
CA GLU A 165 6.18 -9.23 0.54
C GLU A 165 5.18 -9.00 1.68
N THR A 166 5.50 -9.48 2.86
CA THR A 166 4.72 -9.28 4.08
C THR A 166 5.45 -8.25 4.94
N ILE A 167 4.72 -7.33 5.52
CA ILE A 167 5.23 -6.39 6.54
C ILE A 167 4.85 -6.93 7.91
N GLU A 168 5.81 -6.99 8.81
CA GLU A 168 5.63 -7.45 10.18
C GLU A 168 5.84 -6.31 11.18
N GLU A 169 5.43 -6.51 12.43
CA GLU A 169 5.65 -5.55 13.52
C GLU A 169 7.13 -5.22 13.68
N SER A 170 8.01 -6.22 13.51
CA SER A 170 9.46 -6.06 13.55
C SER A 170 10.04 -5.10 12.51
N ASP A 171 9.30 -4.84 11.43
CA ASP A 171 9.72 -3.93 10.35
C ASP A 171 9.31 -2.48 10.62
N VAL A 172 8.28 -2.25 11.44
CA VAL A 172 7.65 -0.93 11.62
C VAL A 172 7.88 -0.39 13.03
N VAL A 173 7.62 -1.22 14.05
CA VAL A 173 7.59 -0.76 15.45
C VAL A 173 8.93 -0.19 15.92
N PRO A 174 10.09 -0.84 15.66
CA PRO A 174 11.39 -0.28 16.06
C PRO A 174 11.66 1.08 15.44
N ILE A 175 11.34 1.26 14.14
CA ILE A 175 11.57 2.52 13.42
C ILE A 175 10.81 3.67 14.09
N LEU A 176 9.55 3.45 14.47
CA LEU A 176 8.74 4.46 15.13
C LEU A 176 9.20 4.74 16.55
N GLN A 177 9.53 3.71 17.32
CA GLN A 177 9.98 3.84 18.70
C GLN A 177 11.36 4.50 18.81
N ASP A 178 12.32 4.09 17.98
CA ASP A 178 13.68 4.61 17.98
C ASP A 178 13.75 6.08 17.57
N SER A 179 12.75 6.58 16.84
CA SER A 179 12.65 8.01 16.49
C SER A 179 12.45 8.92 17.72
N GLY A 180 11.86 8.42 18.80
CA GLY A 180 11.50 9.22 19.98
C GLY A 180 10.39 10.25 19.74
N LEU A 181 9.83 10.32 18.53
CA LEU A 181 8.82 11.31 18.14
C LEU A 181 7.39 10.84 18.40
N PHE A 182 7.21 9.54 18.57
CA PHE A 182 5.90 8.92 18.71
C PHE A 182 5.82 8.05 19.96
N GLY A 183 4.59 7.93 20.48
CA GLY A 183 4.28 7.08 21.62
C GLY A 183 4.23 5.58 21.29
N PRO A 184 3.63 4.77 22.19
CA PRO A 184 3.45 3.35 21.93
C PRO A 184 2.70 3.08 20.62
N VAL A 185 3.13 2.04 19.90
CA VAL A 185 2.47 1.60 18.66
C VAL A 185 1.40 0.58 19.02
N GLU A 186 0.18 0.82 18.55
CA GLU A 186 -0.92 -0.15 18.58
C GLU A 186 -0.99 -0.86 17.24
N THR A 187 -1.32 -2.14 17.24
CA THR A 187 -1.42 -2.97 16.03
C THR A 187 -2.78 -3.67 15.93
N ALA A 188 -3.27 -3.88 14.72
CA ALA A 188 -4.47 -4.66 14.45
C ALA A 188 -4.38 -5.36 13.09
N ARG A 189 -5.15 -6.44 12.94
CA ARG A 189 -5.21 -7.26 11.72
C ARG A 189 -6.65 -7.48 11.29
N PHE A 190 -6.93 -7.28 10.00
CA PHE A 190 -8.26 -7.47 9.42
C PHE A 190 -8.14 -8.39 8.20
N SER A 191 -8.79 -9.56 8.28
CA SER A 191 -8.81 -10.50 7.17
C SER A 191 -9.97 -10.18 6.22
N PHE A 192 -9.73 -10.25 4.92
CA PHE A 192 -10.77 -10.09 3.92
C PHE A 192 -10.48 -10.92 2.66
N VAL A 193 -11.47 -11.07 1.82
CA VAL A 193 -11.37 -11.83 0.57
C VAL A 193 -11.87 -10.96 -0.58
N GLN A 194 -11.10 -10.94 -1.67
CA GLN A 194 -11.54 -10.36 -2.93
C GLN A 194 -11.72 -11.46 -3.98
N VAL A 195 -12.78 -11.36 -4.78
CA VAL A 195 -12.95 -12.19 -5.97
C VAL A 195 -12.33 -11.46 -7.15
N ARG A 196 -11.53 -12.16 -7.94
CA ARG A 196 -10.88 -11.61 -9.12
C ARG A 196 -11.16 -12.50 -10.33
N ASP A 197 -11.48 -11.86 -11.44
CA ASP A 197 -11.42 -12.48 -12.75
C ASP A 197 -9.96 -12.56 -13.25
N ARG A 198 -9.77 -13.18 -14.40
CA ARG A 198 -8.46 -13.39 -14.99
C ARG A 198 -7.73 -12.08 -15.29
N GLU A 199 -8.42 -11.08 -15.83
CA GLU A 199 -7.83 -9.81 -16.24
C GLU A 199 -7.36 -9.00 -15.01
N SER A 200 -8.23 -8.82 -14.03
CA SER A 200 -7.89 -8.09 -12.80
C SER A 200 -6.83 -8.81 -11.94
N LEU A 201 -6.72 -10.13 -12.03
CA LEU A 201 -5.62 -10.89 -11.43
C LEU A 201 -4.28 -10.58 -12.12
N LEU A 202 -4.25 -10.53 -13.45
CA LEU A 202 -3.04 -10.19 -14.20
C LEU A 202 -2.64 -8.72 -13.98
N ASP A 203 -3.60 -7.80 -13.89
CA ASP A 203 -3.37 -6.41 -13.51
C ASP A 203 -2.74 -6.30 -12.09
N LEU A 204 -3.22 -7.11 -11.13
CA LEU A 204 -2.60 -7.20 -9.81
C LEU A 204 -1.11 -7.56 -9.90
N VAL A 205 -0.76 -8.55 -10.71
CA VAL A 205 0.63 -8.99 -10.88
C VAL A 205 1.47 -7.90 -11.55
N LEU A 206 0.96 -7.27 -12.60
CA LEU A 206 1.61 -6.15 -13.31
C LEU A 206 1.85 -4.94 -12.39
N SER A 207 0.96 -4.68 -11.45
CA SER A 207 1.06 -3.58 -10.50
C SER A 207 2.15 -3.77 -9.43
N ARG A 208 2.75 -4.97 -9.32
CA ARG A 208 3.82 -5.24 -8.34
C ARG A 208 5.13 -4.62 -8.80
N SER A 209 5.82 -3.96 -7.87
CA SER A 209 7.05 -3.20 -8.16
C SER A 209 8.13 -4.01 -8.88
N TYR A 210 8.30 -5.29 -8.52
CA TYR A 210 9.27 -6.15 -9.18
C TYR A 210 8.84 -6.49 -10.62
N CYS A 211 7.55 -6.80 -10.84
CA CYS A 211 7.04 -7.14 -12.18
C CYS A 211 7.09 -5.92 -13.11
N ALA A 212 6.73 -4.74 -12.61
CA ALA A 212 6.81 -3.49 -13.36
C ALA A 212 8.23 -3.18 -13.86
N LYS A 213 9.27 -3.63 -13.14
CA LYS A 213 10.69 -3.43 -13.47
C LYS A 213 11.27 -4.50 -14.40
N LEU A 214 10.60 -5.65 -14.57
CA LEU A 214 11.09 -6.71 -15.44
C LEU A 214 11.02 -6.29 -16.90
N PRO A 215 12.02 -6.68 -17.74
CA PRO A 215 11.89 -6.64 -19.19
C PRO A 215 10.67 -7.45 -19.65
N LEU A 216 10.07 -7.08 -20.78
CA LEU A 216 8.90 -7.77 -21.33
C LEU A 216 9.12 -9.28 -21.45
N SER A 217 10.31 -9.70 -21.94
CA SER A 217 10.67 -11.12 -22.08
C SER A 217 10.72 -11.92 -20.78
N GLU A 218 10.90 -11.26 -19.63
CA GLU A 218 10.91 -11.89 -18.31
C GLU A 218 9.54 -11.78 -17.63
N ARG A 219 8.73 -10.79 -18.02
CA ARG A 219 7.39 -10.55 -17.50
C ARG A 219 6.37 -11.56 -18.04
N GLU A 220 6.43 -11.86 -19.35
CA GLU A 220 5.53 -12.80 -20.01
C GLU A 220 5.48 -14.18 -19.34
N PRO A 221 6.60 -14.85 -19.03
CA PRO A 221 6.57 -16.16 -18.33
C PRO A 221 5.88 -16.13 -16.97
N VAL A 222 6.00 -15.01 -16.22
CA VAL A 222 5.34 -14.84 -14.92
C VAL A 222 3.82 -14.72 -15.12
N LEU A 223 3.39 -13.88 -16.06
CA LEU A 223 1.97 -13.71 -16.39
C LEU A 223 1.34 -15.01 -16.89
N ASP A 224 2.05 -15.77 -17.73
CA ASP A 224 1.61 -17.06 -18.21
C ASP A 224 1.47 -18.10 -17.08
N ALA A 225 2.37 -18.10 -16.11
CA ALA A 225 2.31 -19.00 -14.97
C ALA A 225 1.08 -18.67 -14.08
N VAL A 226 0.81 -17.37 -13.85
CA VAL A 226 -0.36 -16.92 -13.10
C VAL A 226 -1.65 -17.22 -13.86
N ALA A 227 -1.66 -16.99 -15.18
CA ALA A 227 -2.80 -17.30 -16.03
C ALA A 227 -3.16 -18.79 -15.99
N ARG A 228 -2.16 -19.69 -16.07
CA ARG A 228 -2.38 -21.15 -15.92
C ARG A 228 -2.91 -21.50 -14.54
N LEU A 229 -2.37 -20.93 -13.46
CA LEU A 229 -2.88 -21.15 -12.10
C LEU A 229 -4.36 -20.75 -12.00
N TYR A 230 -4.74 -19.63 -12.62
CA TYR A 230 -6.13 -19.20 -12.70
C TYR A 230 -6.98 -20.22 -13.50
N ASP A 231 -6.57 -20.54 -14.73
CA ASP A 231 -7.33 -21.38 -15.66
C ASP A 231 -7.53 -22.81 -15.11
N ASP A 232 -6.56 -23.32 -14.32
CA ASP A 232 -6.63 -24.65 -13.69
C ASP A 232 -7.56 -24.70 -12.47
N THR A 233 -7.89 -23.57 -11.86
CA THR A 233 -8.57 -23.52 -10.55
C THR A 233 -9.82 -22.66 -10.51
N ALA A 234 -9.96 -21.68 -11.43
CA ALA A 234 -11.12 -20.81 -11.44
C ALA A 234 -12.36 -21.55 -11.91
N GLY A 235 -13.35 -21.62 -11.03
CA GLY A 235 -14.75 -21.82 -11.45
C GLY A 235 -15.24 -20.55 -12.18
N GLY A 236 -16.41 -20.61 -12.82
CA GLY A 236 -16.98 -19.50 -13.57
C GLY A 236 -17.18 -18.17 -12.80
N GLU A 237 -16.94 -18.16 -11.49
CA GLU A 237 -17.08 -16.99 -10.61
C GLU A 237 -15.75 -16.27 -10.30
N GLY A 238 -14.63 -16.71 -10.89
CA GLY A 238 -13.30 -16.18 -10.61
C GLY A 238 -12.58 -16.85 -9.44
N VAL A 239 -11.43 -16.30 -9.04
CA VAL A 239 -10.63 -16.81 -7.90
C VAL A 239 -10.80 -15.93 -6.67
N ARG A 240 -10.78 -16.56 -5.50
CA ARG A 240 -10.88 -15.88 -4.19
C ARG A 240 -9.48 -15.61 -3.66
N LEU A 241 -9.14 -14.32 -3.52
CA LEU A 241 -7.86 -13.88 -2.98
C LEU A 241 -8.01 -13.51 -1.51
N ALA A 242 -7.39 -14.28 -0.63
CA ALA A 242 -7.36 -14.02 0.80
C ALA A 242 -6.25 -13.03 1.16
N TYR A 243 -6.60 -11.99 1.92
CA TYR A 243 -5.68 -10.95 2.39
C TYR A 243 -5.80 -10.75 3.89
N VAL A 244 -4.70 -10.26 4.46
CA VAL A 244 -4.67 -9.68 5.81
C VAL A 244 -4.23 -8.22 5.67
N THR A 245 -5.03 -7.30 6.19
CA THR A 245 -4.66 -5.88 6.33
C THR A 245 -3.94 -5.72 7.67
N GLU A 246 -2.65 -5.40 7.61
CA GLU A 246 -1.81 -5.10 8.78
C GLU A 246 -1.91 -3.60 9.06
N CYS A 247 -2.33 -3.24 10.26
CA CYS A 247 -2.56 -1.86 10.69
C CYS A 247 -1.69 -1.51 11.88
N PHE A 248 -1.08 -0.33 11.82
CA PHE A 248 -0.27 0.25 12.89
C PHE A 248 -0.72 1.68 13.13
N ARG A 249 -0.90 2.08 14.38
CA ARG A 249 -1.16 3.47 14.73
C ARG A 249 -0.40 3.88 15.97
N THR A 250 -0.02 5.12 16.01
CA THR A 250 0.64 5.75 17.16
C THR A 250 0.29 7.24 17.19
N HIS A 251 0.63 7.92 18.28
CA HIS A 251 0.39 9.35 18.44
C HIS A 251 1.71 10.10 18.58
N ARG A 252 1.75 11.33 18.04
CA ARG A 252 2.86 12.24 18.25
C ARG A 252 3.05 12.48 19.75
N SER A 253 4.28 12.28 20.22
CA SER A 253 4.68 12.64 21.59
C SER A 253 4.49 14.14 21.84
N ALA A 254 4.18 14.51 23.10
CA ALA A 254 3.93 15.88 23.48
C ALA A 254 5.17 16.78 23.34
#